data_b4d5ca30895778de8547c5096b2340ca
#
_entry.id   b4d5ca30895778de8547c5096b2340ca
#
_cell.length_a   1.000
_cell.length_b   1.000
_cell.length_c   1.000
_cell.angle_alpha   90.00
_cell.angle_beta   90.00
_cell.angle_gamma   90.00
#
_symmetry.space_group_name_H-M   'P 1'
#
loop_
_entity.id
_entity.type
_entity.pdbx_description
1 polymer ?
#
loop_
_entity_poly.entity_id
_entity_poly.type
_entity_poly.pdbx_seq_one_letter_code
_entity_poly.pdbx_strand_id
1 'polypeptide(L)'
;MERRTSKMEFYSFAIAAQNKHLDSDIVYAMPVEITPYMDGELDARIEEVEGSGEDHYEEEYTVKVKRDNAVKAQWLPIHNTNRRTPPDIRRGERLLLYRFADSERFFWVSMGQDDHLRRLETVIYTWSATDREEDDATDPQFCYSFEVCTHTRQVTFRTVRGIDHGGTGTKEPFAYTLQFNTDYGSVVLTDDDDNYFELDSTETRLLLRNKFD
;
A
#
# COMPACT_ATOMS: atom_id res chain seq x y z
N MET A 1 19.83 -32.23 -17.40
CA MET A 1 19.69 -30.77 -17.19
C MET A 1 18.48 -30.60 -16.27
N GLU A 2 18.70 -30.42 -14.97
CA GLU A 2 17.61 -30.17 -14.01
C GLU A 2 16.93 -28.85 -14.37
N ARG A 3 15.63 -28.91 -14.60
CA ARG A 3 14.82 -27.68 -14.73
C ARG A 3 14.86 -26.95 -13.38
N ARG A 4 15.50 -25.81 -13.32
CA ARG A 4 15.36 -24.90 -12.20
C ARG A 4 13.93 -24.38 -12.20
N THR A 5 13.11 -24.88 -11.30
CA THR A 5 11.78 -24.35 -11.05
C THR A 5 11.89 -23.08 -10.22
N SER A 6 11.02 -22.12 -10.49
CA SER A 6 10.93 -20.92 -9.65
C SER A 6 10.55 -21.33 -8.23
N LYS A 7 11.12 -20.66 -7.24
CA LYS A 7 10.70 -20.84 -5.84
C LYS A 7 9.44 -20.04 -5.50
N MET A 8 9.06 -19.09 -6.34
CA MET A 8 7.82 -18.33 -6.21
C MET A 8 6.79 -18.99 -7.14
N GLU A 9 5.75 -19.56 -6.56
CA GLU A 9 4.73 -20.30 -7.28
C GLU A 9 3.36 -19.68 -7.04
N PHE A 10 2.54 -19.65 -8.08
CA PHE A 10 1.12 -19.35 -7.91
C PHE A 10 0.51 -20.44 -7.03
N TYR A 11 -0.17 -20.02 -5.97
CA TYR A 11 -0.72 -20.92 -4.97
C TYR A 11 -2.23 -21.13 -5.16
N SER A 12 -2.98 -20.05 -5.29
CA SER A 12 -4.44 -20.10 -5.43
C SER A 12 -5.01 -18.76 -5.82
N PHE A 13 -6.18 -18.74 -6.43
CA PHE A 13 -7.09 -17.61 -6.31
C PHE A 13 -7.56 -17.52 -4.87
N ALA A 14 -7.80 -16.30 -4.40
CA ALA A 14 -8.22 -16.07 -3.04
C ALA A 14 -9.19 -14.90 -2.94
N ILE A 15 -9.84 -14.83 -1.80
CA ILE A 15 -10.75 -13.74 -1.47
C ILE A 15 -10.31 -13.15 -0.13
N ALA A 16 -10.28 -11.82 -0.04
CA ALA A 16 -9.92 -11.13 1.18
C ALA A 16 -10.95 -11.42 2.27
N ALA A 17 -10.49 -12.00 3.39
CA ALA A 17 -11.34 -12.38 4.52
C ALA A 17 -11.82 -11.18 5.33
N GLN A 18 -11.05 -10.10 5.30
CA GLN A 18 -11.34 -8.86 6.02
C GLN A 18 -10.80 -7.64 5.26
N ASN A 19 -11.21 -6.44 5.67
CA ASN A 19 -10.63 -5.22 5.16
C ASN A 19 -9.15 -5.14 5.56
N LYS A 20 -8.29 -4.76 4.62
CA LYS A 20 -6.89 -4.47 4.93
C LYS A 20 -6.81 -3.22 5.82
N HIS A 21 -5.92 -3.24 6.80
CA HIS A 21 -5.59 -2.05 7.56
C HIS A 21 -4.84 -1.04 6.67
N LEU A 22 -5.11 0.26 6.82
CA LEU A 22 -4.57 1.31 5.94
C LEU A 22 -3.04 1.28 5.88
N ASP A 23 -2.39 1.16 7.03
CA ASP A 23 -0.93 1.22 7.17
C ASP A 23 -0.25 -0.14 7.03
N SER A 24 -0.99 -1.18 6.58
CA SER A 24 -0.47 -2.54 6.48
C SER A 24 -0.34 -2.98 5.03
N ASP A 25 0.70 -3.74 4.74
CA ASP A 25 0.88 -4.51 3.51
C ASP A 25 0.32 -5.95 3.61
N ILE A 26 -0.25 -6.30 4.77
CA ILE A 26 -0.75 -7.62 5.09
C ILE A 26 -2.25 -7.72 4.80
N VAL A 27 -2.64 -8.81 4.16
CA VAL A 27 -4.03 -9.22 3.95
C VAL A 27 -4.21 -10.63 4.48
N TYR A 28 -5.35 -10.91 5.09
CA TYR A 28 -5.81 -12.26 5.39
C TYR A 28 -6.70 -12.71 4.25
N ALA A 29 -6.26 -13.72 3.52
CA ALA A 29 -6.89 -14.18 2.29
C ALA A 29 -7.28 -15.65 2.37
N MET A 30 -8.46 -15.98 1.92
CA MET A 30 -8.98 -17.36 1.88
C MET A 30 -8.72 -17.95 0.51
N PRO A 31 -7.85 -18.97 0.39
CA PRO A 31 -7.57 -19.63 -0.87
C PRO A 31 -8.76 -20.49 -1.30
N VAL A 32 -9.43 -20.12 -2.40
CA VAL A 32 -10.67 -20.74 -2.82
C VAL A 32 -10.51 -22.08 -3.57
N GLU A 33 -9.34 -22.31 -4.18
CA GLU A 33 -9.08 -23.55 -4.92
C GLU A 33 -8.66 -24.70 -4.00
N ILE A 34 -8.20 -24.41 -2.80
CA ILE A 34 -7.64 -25.38 -1.86
C ILE A 34 -8.65 -25.74 -0.78
N THR A 35 -9.62 -24.87 -0.52
CA THR A 35 -10.72 -25.12 0.42
C THR A 35 -11.98 -25.54 -0.31
N PRO A 36 -12.18 -26.84 -0.59
CA PRO A 36 -13.21 -27.34 -1.51
C PRO A 36 -14.66 -27.21 -1.01
N TYR A 37 -14.88 -26.65 0.16
CA TYR A 37 -16.20 -26.56 0.79
C TYR A 37 -16.78 -25.14 0.86
N MET A 38 -16.18 -24.19 0.11
CA MET A 38 -16.72 -22.84 0.06
C MET A 38 -17.65 -22.71 -1.16
N ASP A 39 -18.93 -23.00 -0.98
CA ASP A 39 -20.00 -22.78 -1.97
C ASP A 39 -20.29 -21.28 -2.17
N GLY A 40 -19.26 -20.50 -2.48
CA GLY A 40 -19.40 -19.09 -2.86
C GLY A 40 -19.81 -18.14 -1.74
N GLU A 41 -20.18 -18.61 -0.57
CA GLU A 41 -20.44 -17.78 0.60
C GLU A 41 -19.14 -17.52 1.36
N LEU A 42 -18.69 -16.28 1.27
CA LEU A 42 -17.62 -15.74 2.09
C LEU A 42 -18.13 -15.52 3.50
N ASP A 43 -18.26 -16.57 4.25
CA ASP A 43 -18.42 -16.43 5.69
C ASP A 43 -17.02 -16.31 6.33
N ALA A 44 -16.54 -15.09 6.42
CA ALA A 44 -15.34 -14.77 7.18
C ALA A 44 -15.62 -14.74 8.68
N ARG A 45 -16.61 -15.48 9.16
CA ARG A 45 -16.78 -15.70 10.57
C ARG A 45 -15.62 -16.59 11.01
N ILE A 46 -14.85 -16.06 11.93
CA ILE A 46 -13.95 -16.88 12.73
C ILE A 46 -14.89 -17.85 13.46
N GLU A 47 -14.91 -19.09 13.04
CA GLU A 47 -15.65 -20.12 13.78
C GLU A 47 -14.91 -20.34 15.09
N GLU A 48 -15.50 -19.91 16.17
CA GLU A 48 -15.10 -20.33 17.50
C GLU A 48 -15.68 -21.75 17.71
N VAL A 49 -14.84 -22.74 17.55
CA VAL A 49 -15.20 -24.12 17.87
C VAL A 49 -14.90 -24.34 19.33
N GLU A 50 -15.92 -24.57 20.12
CA GLU A 50 -15.77 -25.01 21.52
C GLU A 50 -15.63 -26.53 21.53
N GLY A 51 -14.48 -26.99 21.98
CA GLY A 51 -14.22 -28.41 22.27
C GLY A 51 -14.16 -28.61 23.78
N SER A 52 -14.90 -29.58 24.30
CA SER A 52 -14.77 -30.02 25.69
C SER A 52 -14.09 -31.38 25.74
N GLY A 53 -13.29 -31.59 26.74
CA GLY A 53 -12.62 -32.87 27.05
C GLY A 53 -12.37 -33.01 28.51
N GLU A 54 -12.05 -34.23 28.94
CA GLU A 54 -11.57 -34.51 30.29
C GLU A 54 -10.05 -34.72 30.24
N ASP A 55 -9.34 -34.16 31.18
CA ASP A 55 -7.93 -34.41 31.32
C ASP A 55 -7.69 -35.75 32.09
N HIS A 56 -6.45 -36.15 32.26
CA HIS A 56 -6.11 -37.43 32.95
C HIS A 56 -6.37 -37.39 34.45
N TYR A 57 -6.80 -36.27 35.00
CA TYR A 57 -7.25 -36.12 36.40
C TYR A 57 -8.76 -36.10 36.51
N GLU A 58 -9.50 -36.42 35.43
CA GLU A 58 -10.96 -36.38 35.35
C GLU A 58 -11.55 -34.96 35.53
N GLU A 59 -10.74 -33.90 35.27
CA GLU A 59 -11.20 -32.53 35.25
C GLU A 59 -11.71 -32.16 33.87
N GLU A 60 -12.94 -31.65 33.77
CA GLU A 60 -13.52 -31.14 32.52
C GLU A 60 -12.84 -29.83 32.14
N TYR A 61 -12.38 -29.76 30.90
CA TYR A 61 -11.88 -28.52 30.33
C TYR A 61 -12.61 -28.16 29.04
N THR A 62 -12.75 -26.86 28.78
CA THR A 62 -13.30 -26.31 27.54
C THR A 62 -12.21 -25.53 26.81
N VAL A 63 -11.93 -25.92 25.59
CA VAL A 63 -10.98 -25.21 24.71
C VAL A 63 -11.76 -24.47 23.64
N LYS A 64 -11.55 -23.16 23.56
CA LYS A 64 -12.05 -22.35 22.45
C LYS A 64 -10.97 -22.24 21.37
N VAL A 65 -11.17 -22.89 20.25
CA VAL A 65 -10.25 -22.83 19.11
C VAL A 65 -10.87 -21.92 18.06
N LYS A 66 -10.16 -20.86 17.73
CA LYS A 66 -10.50 -20.03 16.55
C LYS A 66 -9.95 -20.70 15.31
N ARG A 67 -10.84 -21.22 14.49
CA ARG A 67 -10.48 -21.80 13.21
C ARG A 67 -10.50 -20.71 12.14
N ASP A 68 -9.33 -20.27 11.76
CA ASP A 68 -9.16 -19.33 10.64
C ASP A 68 -8.54 -20.10 9.47
N ASN A 69 -9.28 -20.20 8.38
CA ASN A 69 -8.77 -20.80 7.13
C ASN A 69 -8.07 -19.76 6.25
N ALA A 70 -7.99 -18.52 6.69
CA ALA A 70 -7.33 -17.47 5.97
C ALA A 70 -5.81 -17.53 6.17
N VAL A 71 -5.08 -17.40 5.08
CA VAL A 71 -3.62 -17.28 5.13
C VAL A 71 -3.22 -15.82 5.24
N LYS A 72 -2.20 -15.55 6.05
CA LYS A 72 -1.58 -14.23 6.16
C LYS A 72 -0.65 -14.03 4.97
N ALA A 73 -0.96 -13.08 4.11
CA ALA A 73 -0.18 -12.79 2.91
C ALA A 73 0.33 -11.35 2.92
N GLN A 74 1.56 -11.16 2.42
CA GLN A 74 2.21 -9.85 2.27
C GLN A 74 2.03 -9.34 0.83
N TRP A 75 1.93 -8.04 0.65
CA TRP A 75 1.83 -7.44 -0.67
C TRP A 75 3.05 -7.75 -1.55
N LEU A 76 2.78 -8.15 -2.79
CA LEU A 76 3.79 -8.34 -3.83
C LEU A 76 3.59 -7.29 -4.92
N PRO A 77 4.47 -6.28 -5.04
CA PRO A 77 4.30 -5.19 -5.99
C PRO A 77 4.67 -5.59 -7.43
N ILE A 78 4.03 -6.64 -7.98
CA ILE A 78 4.27 -7.06 -9.36
C ILE A 78 3.80 -5.95 -10.30
N HIS A 79 4.66 -5.57 -11.26
CA HIS A 79 4.42 -4.55 -12.27
C HIS A 79 4.20 -3.11 -11.75
N ASN A 80 4.37 -2.87 -10.45
CA ASN A 80 4.19 -1.57 -9.82
C ASN A 80 5.47 -1.09 -9.12
N THR A 81 6.59 -1.07 -9.82
CA THR A 81 7.92 -0.80 -9.23
C THR A 81 8.03 0.59 -8.59
N ASN A 82 7.31 1.56 -9.12
CA ASN A 82 7.32 2.94 -8.61
C ASN A 82 6.23 3.21 -7.55
N ARG A 83 5.26 2.31 -7.40
CA ARG A 83 4.24 2.42 -6.35
C ARG A 83 4.81 1.95 -5.02
N ARG A 84 4.71 2.79 -4.01
CA ARG A 84 5.26 2.56 -2.66
C ARG A 84 4.24 1.97 -1.69
N THR A 85 2.98 2.28 -1.89
CA THR A 85 1.89 1.89 -1.00
C THR A 85 1.10 0.72 -1.57
N PRO A 86 0.74 -0.29 -0.75
CA PRO A 86 -0.12 -1.38 -1.18
C PRO A 86 -1.55 -0.88 -1.47
N PRO A 87 -2.26 -1.48 -2.43
CA PRO A 87 -3.66 -1.17 -2.67
C PRO A 87 -4.55 -1.33 -1.44
N ASP A 88 -5.59 -0.49 -1.34
CA ASP A 88 -6.68 -0.74 -0.41
C ASP A 88 -7.42 -2.02 -0.82
N ILE A 89 -7.58 -2.93 0.12
CA ILE A 89 -8.27 -4.20 -0.09
C ILE A 89 -9.44 -4.30 0.87
N ARG A 90 -10.61 -4.58 0.32
CA ARG A 90 -11.83 -4.76 1.08
C ARG A 90 -12.19 -6.25 1.19
N ARG A 91 -12.90 -6.60 2.26
CA ARG A 91 -13.45 -7.94 2.42
C ARG A 91 -14.26 -8.33 1.20
N GLY A 92 -14.04 -9.56 0.69
CA GLY A 92 -14.70 -10.07 -0.49
C GLY A 92 -13.95 -9.80 -1.80
N GLU A 93 -12.89 -9.01 -1.76
CA GLU A 93 -12.10 -8.68 -2.95
C GLU A 93 -11.26 -9.86 -3.41
N ARG A 94 -11.16 -10.05 -4.73
CA ARG A 94 -10.42 -11.17 -5.35
C ARG A 94 -8.94 -10.86 -5.45
N LEU A 95 -8.13 -11.85 -5.08
CA LEU A 95 -6.68 -11.78 -5.01
C LEU A 95 -6.05 -12.98 -5.70
N LEU A 96 -4.80 -12.79 -6.14
CA LEU A 96 -3.89 -13.87 -6.49
C LEU A 96 -2.95 -14.10 -5.33
N LEU A 97 -2.84 -15.36 -4.88
CA LEU A 97 -1.86 -15.77 -3.88
C LEU A 97 -0.69 -16.48 -4.53
N TYR A 98 0.49 -16.09 -4.09
CA TYR A 98 1.75 -16.76 -4.38
C TYR A 98 2.34 -17.30 -3.10
N ARG A 99 3.02 -18.46 -3.20
CA ARG A 99 3.77 -19.07 -2.10
C ARG A 99 5.25 -19.14 -2.45
N PHE A 100 6.10 -18.89 -1.46
CA PHE A 100 7.54 -19.03 -1.64
C PHE A 100 7.98 -20.43 -1.21
N ALA A 101 8.34 -21.27 -2.18
CA ALA A 101 8.69 -22.67 -2.00
C ALA A 101 7.65 -23.41 -1.14
N ASP A 102 8.08 -24.36 -0.32
CA ASP A 102 7.21 -25.09 0.61
C ASP A 102 7.09 -24.41 1.98
N SER A 103 7.25 -23.08 2.03
CA SER A 103 7.15 -22.32 3.25
C SER A 103 5.74 -21.77 3.49
N GLU A 104 5.47 -21.29 4.69
CA GLU A 104 4.24 -20.57 5.04
C GLU A 104 4.32 -19.07 4.70
N ARG A 105 5.17 -18.68 3.75
CA ARG A 105 5.31 -17.30 3.28
C ARG A 105 4.45 -17.10 2.06
N PHE A 106 3.34 -16.39 2.27
CA PHE A 106 2.40 -16.07 1.20
C PHE A 106 2.50 -14.60 0.81
N PHE A 107 2.25 -14.36 -0.48
CA PHE A 107 2.21 -13.03 -1.06
C PHE A 107 0.92 -12.85 -1.82
N TRP A 108 0.38 -11.65 -1.79
CA TRP A 108 -0.84 -11.32 -2.51
C TRP A 108 -0.63 -10.26 -3.58
N VAL A 109 -1.43 -10.37 -4.62
CA VAL A 109 -1.56 -9.39 -5.70
C VAL A 109 -3.03 -9.13 -5.93
N SER A 110 -3.42 -7.85 -6.01
CA SER A 110 -4.79 -7.49 -6.40
C SER A 110 -5.05 -7.86 -7.85
N MET A 111 -6.20 -8.42 -8.15
CA MET A 111 -6.61 -8.68 -9.54
C MET A 111 -7.00 -7.41 -10.29
N GLY A 112 -7.27 -6.31 -9.57
CA GLY A 112 -7.51 -4.99 -10.15
C GLY A 112 -8.83 -4.84 -10.91
N GLN A 113 -9.72 -5.81 -10.80
CA GLN A 113 -11.01 -5.84 -11.50
C GLN A 113 -12.14 -6.09 -10.52
N ASP A 114 -12.18 -5.27 -9.47
CA ASP A 114 -13.28 -5.33 -8.53
C ASP A 114 -14.36 -4.32 -8.90
N ASP A 115 -15.60 -4.67 -8.64
CA ASP A 115 -16.79 -3.85 -8.93
C ASP A 115 -16.87 -2.60 -8.05
N HIS A 116 -15.89 -2.45 -7.13
CA HIS A 116 -15.84 -1.36 -6.17
C HIS A 116 -14.59 -0.51 -6.36
N LEU A 117 -14.79 0.80 -6.38
CA LEU A 117 -13.68 1.75 -6.30
C LEU A 117 -12.95 1.63 -4.97
N ARG A 118 -11.63 1.80 -5.02
CA ARG A 118 -10.81 1.92 -3.83
C ARG A 118 -11.33 3.04 -2.95
N ARG A 119 -11.46 2.76 -1.65
CA ARG A 119 -11.90 3.74 -0.66
C ARG A 119 -10.71 4.09 0.20
N LEU A 120 -10.65 5.24 0.81
CA LEU A 120 -9.64 5.60 1.81
C LEU A 120 -8.24 5.04 1.51
N GLU A 121 -7.72 5.31 0.34
CA GLU A 121 -6.41 4.84 -0.09
C GLU A 121 -5.40 5.99 -0.13
N THR A 122 -4.18 5.71 0.30
CA THR A 122 -3.01 6.54 0.00
C THR A 122 -2.19 5.86 -1.08
N VAL A 123 -2.08 6.49 -2.23
CA VAL A 123 -1.28 6.02 -3.35
C VAL A 123 -0.07 6.92 -3.49
N ILE A 124 1.13 6.35 -3.34
CA ILE A 124 2.38 7.08 -3.50
C ILE A 124 3.19 6.42 -4.61
N TYR A 125 3.53 7.22 -5.60
CA TYR A 125 4.50 6.86 -6.64
C TYR A 125 5.77 7.69 -6.45
N THR A 126 6.92 7.04 -6.60
CA THR A 126 8.22 7.71 -6.52
C THR A 126 9.10 7.35 -7.70
N TRP A 127 9.91 8.29 -8.13
CA TRP A 127 10.94 8.11 -9.15
C TRP A 127 12.26 8.65 -8.62
N SER A 128 13.30 7.82 -8.59
CA SER A 128 14.61 8.27 -8.16
C SER A 128 15.13 9.41 -9.06
N ALA A 129 15.70 10.42 -8.43
CA ALA A 129 16.41 11.51 -9.09
C ALA A 129 17.93 11.34 -9.00
N THR A 130 18.41 10.24 -8.39
CA THR A 130 19.82 9.91 -8.24
C THR A 130 20.14 8.57 -8.87
N ASP A 131 21.36 8.45 -9.41
CA ASP A 131 21.96 7.20 -9.88
C ASP A 131 23.04 6.67 -8.92
N ARG A 132 23.25 7.32 -7.79
CA ARG A 132 24.21 6.92 -6.78
C ARG A 132 23.66 5.79 -5.93
N GLU A 133 24.46 4.74 -5.74
CA GLU A 133 24.07 3.58 -4.94
C GLU A 133 23.97 3.86 -3.43
N GLU A 134 24.73 4.86 -2.96
CA GLU A 134 24.74 5.28 -1.55
C GLU A 134 23.51 6.10 -1.13
N ASP A 135 22.81 6.69 -2.10
CA ASP A 135 21.63 7.51 -1.82
C ASP A 135 20.39 6.62 -1.69
N ASP A 136 19.59 6.85 -0.67
CA ASP A 136 18.28 6.18 -0.58
C ASP A 136 17.32 6.77 -1.63
N ALA A 137 17.13 6.04 -2.72
CA ALA A 137 16.23 6.42 -3.81
C ALA A 137 14.76 6.61 -3.38
N THR A 138 14.43 6.32 -2.12
CA THR A 138 13.09 6.49 -1.55
C THR A 138 12.99 7.70 -0.62
N ASP A 139 14.12 8.30 -0.28
CA ASP A 139 14.17 9.53 0.50
C ASP A 139 13.56 10.68 -0.33
N PRO A 140 12.66 11.49 0.26
CA PRO A 140 12.10 12.68 -0.39
C PRO A 140 13.13 13.67 -0.93
N GLN A 141 14.35 13.64 -0.42
CA GLN A 141 15.45 14.46 -0.93
C GLN A 141 16.00 13.98 -2.28
N PHE A 142 15.77 12.71 -2.64
CA PHE A 142 16.33 12.07 -3.83
C PHE A 142 15.27 11.51 -4.78
N CYS A 143 13.99 11.79 -4.57
CA CYS A 143 12.95 11.30 -5.43
C CYS A 143 11.88 12.32 -5.79
N TYR A 144 11.40 12.25 -7.02
CA TYR A 144 10.13 12.87 -7.40
C TYR A 144 9.01 12.03 -6.82
N SER A 145 7.94 12.67 -6.34
CA SER A 145 6.79 11.95 -5.82
C SER A 145 5.46 12.50 -6.34
N PHE A 146 4.53 11.58 -6.50
CA PHE A 146 3.12 11.87 -6.71
C PHE A 146 2.33 11.10 -5.66
N GLU A 147 1.56 11.81 -4.87
CA GLU A 147 0.75 11.26 -3.80
C GLU A 147 -0.72 11.64 -3.98
N VAL A 148 -1.60 10.66 -3.84
CA VAL A 148 -3.04 10.84 -3.69
C VAL A 148 -3.46 10.20 -2.38
N CYS A 149 -3.95 11.00 -1.45
CA CYS A 149 -4.41 10.54 -0.15
C CYS A 149 -5.89 10.88 0.02
N THR A 150 -6.76 9.89 -0.18
CA THR A 150 -8.21 10.12 -0.17
C THR A 150 -8.77 10.30 1.25
N HIS A 151 -8.09 9.79 2.28
CA HIS A 151 -8.53 9.98 3.66
C HIS A 151 -8.12 11.32 4.26
N THR A 152 -7.02 11.93 3.81
CA THR A 152 -6.66 13.32 4.15
C THR A 152 -7.13 14.31 3.10
N ARG A 153 -7.75 13.83 2.02
CA ARG A 153 -8.29 14.62 0.90
C ARG A 153 -7.24 15.53 0.26
N GLN A 154 -6.05 14.97 0.05
CA GLN A 154 -4.91 15.68 -0.50
C GLN A 154 -4.37 15.00 -1.75
N VAL A 155 -3.89 15.84 -2.68
CA VAL A 155 -3.08 15.41 -3.82
C VAL A 155 -1.82 16.25 -3.82
N THR A 156 -0.65 15.60 -3.86
CA THR A 156 0.64 16.30 -3.80
C THR A 156 1.56 15.83 -4.91
N PHE A 157 2.13 16.79 -5.62
CA PHE A 157 3.25 16.58 -6.54
C PHE A 157 4.50 17.22 -5.93
N ARG A 158 5.61 16.50 -5.90
CA ARG A 158 6.87 17.01 -5.40
C ARG A 158 7.99 16.69 -6.38
N THR A 159 8.80 17.69 -6.66
CA THR A 159 10.09 17.54 -7.33
C THR A 159 11.21 17.62 -6.28
N VAL A 160 12.43 17.35 -6.70
CA VAL A 160 13.63 17.52 -5.85
C VAL A 160 14.64 18.41 -6.57
N ARG A 161 15.54 18.97 -5.80
CA ARG A 161 16.73 19.60 -6.38
C ARG A 161 17.48 18.54 -7.17
N GLY A 162 17.84 18.85 -8.42
CA GLY A 162 18.68 17.96 -9.19
C GLY A 162 20.03 17.81 -8.51
N ILE A 163 20.50 16.58 -8.42
CA ILE A 163 21.84 16.30 -7.91
C ILE A 163 22.82 16.72 -8.98
N ASP A 164 23.81 17.55 -8.62
CA ASP A 164 24.89 17.91 -9.53
C ASP A 164 25.79 16.70 -9.75
N HIS A 165 25.67 16.06 -10.90
CA HIS A 165 26.48 14.92 -11.32
C HIS A 165 27.87 15.36 -11.87
N GLY A 166 28.47 16.41 -11.29
CA GLY A 166 29.75 16.92 -11.69
C GLY A 166 29.71 17.65 -13.03
N GLY A 167 28.54 18.06 -13.44
CA GLY A 167 28.33 18.88 -14.61
C GLY A 167 28.63 20.33 -14.34
N THR A 168 28.96 21.05 -15.39
CA THR A 168 29.19 22.52 -15.41
C THR A 168 27.85 23.28 -15.24
N GLY A 169 26.96 22.82 -14.45
CA GLY A 169 25.66 23.42 -14.20
C GLY A 169 25.79 24.80 -13.58
N THR A 170 25.30 25.80 -14.27
CA THR A 170 25.40 27.21 -13.85
C THR A 170 24.31 27.64 -12.89
N LYS A 171 23.38 26.77 -12.55
CA LYS A 171 22.28 27.05 -11.60
C LYS A 171 21.97 25.83 -10.77
N GLU A 172 21.81 26.03 -9.50
CA GLU A 172 21.22 25.04 -8.63
C GLU A 172 19.75 24.87 -9.02
N PRO A 173 19.31 23.65 -9.29
CA PRO A 173 17.91 23.37 -9.58
C PRO A 173 17.07 23.55 -8.32
N PHE A 174 15.83 24.00 -8.49
CA PHE A 174 14.88 24.20 -7.41
C PHE A 174 13.96 23.00 -7.26
N ALA A 175 13.57 22.72 -6.03
CA ALA A 175 12.48 21.80 -5.71
C ALA A 175 11.15 22.56 -5.66
N TYR A 176 10.08 21.91 -6.15
CA TYR A 176 8.74 22.44 -6.13
C TYR A 176 7.78 21.46 -5.49
N THR A 177 6.81 21.98 -4.73
CA THR A 177 5.68 21.20 -4.21
C THR A 177 4.39 21.88 -4.64
N LEU A 178 3.51 21.09 -5.32
CA LEU A 178 2.16 21.49 -5.64
C LEU A 178 1.20 20.60 -4.84
N GLN A 179 0.36 21.21 -4.01
CA GLN A 179 -0.59 20.51 -3.17
C GLN A 179 -2.01 21.02 -3.42
N PHE A 180 -2.93 20.10 -3.63
CA PHE A 180 -4.37 20.33 -3.56
C PHE A 180 -4.86 19.76 -2.24
N ASN A 181 -5.50 20.58 -1.44
CA ASN A 181 -6.09 20.17 -0.17
C ASN A 181 -7.57 20.53 -0.16
N THR A 182 -8.42 19.53 -0.39
CA THR A 182 -9.87 19.75 -0.44
C THR A 182 -10.51 19.82 0.94
N ASP A 183 -9.79 19.41 1.98
CA ASP A 183 -10.26 19.52 3.37
C ASP A 183 -10.19 20.98 3.85
N TYR A 184 -9.12 21.67 3.51
CA TYR A 184 -8.94 23.11 3.80
C TYR A 184 -9.41 24.02 2.67
N GLY A 185 -9.77 23.46 1.51
CA GLY A 185 -10.20 24.25 0.35
C GLY A 185 -9.07 25.07 -0.27
N SER A 186 -7.84 24.53 -0.31
CA SER A 186 -6.68 25.26 -0.79
C SER A 186 -5.91 24.54 -1.90
N VAL A 187 -5.29 25.33 -2.76
CA VAL A 187 -4.26 24.90 -3.72
C VAL A 187 -3.00 25.70 -3.41
N VAL A 188 -1.90 25.01 -3.18
CA VAL A 188 -0.63 25.61 -2.76
C VAL A 188 0.48 25.18 -3.70
N LEU A 189 1.28 26.11 -4.17
CA LEU A 189 2.53 25.90 -4.88
C LEU A 189 3.66 26.58 -4.11
N THR A 190 4.65 25.81 -3.73
CA THR A 190 5.86 26.31 -3.06
C THR A 190 7.11 25.85 -3.76
N ASP A 191 8.18 26.61 -3.61
CA ASP A 191 9.53 26.14 -3.87
C ASP A 191 10.36 26.07 -2.57
N ASP A 192 11.60 25.65 -2.69
CA ASP A 192 12.54 25.56 -1.55
C ASP A 192 13.25 26.87 -1.20
N ASP A 193 12.88 27.96 -1.87
CA ASP A 193 13.30 29.33 -1.57
C ASP A 193 12.20 30.17 -0.91
N ASP A 194 11.15 29.51 -0.35
CA ASP A 194 10.01 30.14 0.32
C ASP A 194 9.12 31.02 -0.59
N ASN A 195 9.23 30.87 -1.92
CA ASN A 195 8.22 31.44 -2.79
C ASN A 195 6.92 30.62 -2.68
N TYR A 196 5.83 31.34 -2.59
CA TYR A 196 4.55 30.77 -2.23
C TYR A 196 3.42 31.36 -3.08
N PHE A 197 2.59 30.47 -3.61
CA PHE A 197 1.32 30.80 -4.25
C PHE A 197 0.22 29.98 -3.58
N GLU A 198 -0.84 30.63 -3.15
CA GLU A 198 -2.01 29.97 -2.57
C GLU A 198 -3.30 30.52 -3.17
N LEU A 199 -4.16 29.59 -3.62
CA LEU A 199 -5.57 29.84 -3.83
C LEU A 199 -6.32 29.24 -2.62
N ASP A 200 -6.88 30.09 -1.80
CA ASP A 200 -7.69 29.72 -0.65
C ASP A 200 -9.17 29.97 -0.98
N SER A 201 -9.89 28.89 -1.23
CA SER A 201 -11.32 28.95 -1.60
C SER A 201 -12.20 29.21 -0.38
N THR A 202 -11.74 28.88 0.82
CA THR A 202 -12.48 29.10 2.08
C THR A 202 -12.53 30.58 2.42
N GLU A 203 -11.40 31.26 2.31
CA GLU A 203 -11.29 32.70 2.59
C GLU A 203 -11.49 33.57 1.34
N THR A 204 -11.74 32.95 0.18
CA THR A 204 -11.87 33.63 -1.12
C THR A 204 -10.66 34.54 -1.41
N ARG A 205 -9.47 33.98 -1.17
CA ARG A 205 -8.21 34.71 -1.20
C ARG A 205 -7.23 34.12 -2.20
N LEU A 206 -6.48 34.98 -2.88
CA LEU A 206 -5.29 34.65 -3.65
C LEU A 206 -4.09 35.32 -2.98
N LEU A 207 -3.11 34.52 -2.59
CA LEU A 207 -1.88 34.97 -1.95
C LEU A 207 -0.68 34.63 -2.83
N LEU A 208 0.14 35.63 -3.07
CA LEU A 208 1.46 35.51 -3.68
C LEU A 208 2.47 36.07 -2.69
N ARG A 209 3.47 35.31 -2.39
CA ARG A 209 4.55 35.70 -1.49
C ARG A 209 5.88 35.26 -2.09
N ASN A 210 6.88 36.09 -1.99
CA ASN A 210 8.24 35.73 -2.30
C ASN A 210 9.12 35.81 -1.02
N LYS A 211 10.34 35.28 -1.11
CA LYS A 211 11.32 35.24 -0.02
C LYS A 211 11.60 36.60 0.64
N PHE A 212 11.36 37.70 -0.06
CA PHE A 212 11.78 39.05 0.34
C PHE A 212 10.61 39.96 0.78
N ASP A 213 9.37 39.44 0.73
CA ASP A 213 8.15 40.20 1.10
C ASP A 213 7.57 39.77 2.44
#